data_19d803f7d500e2eed5e034c77c6fa80f
#
_entry.id   19d803f7d500e2eed5e034c77c6fa80f
#
_cell.length_a   1.000
_cell.length_b   1.000
_cell.length_c   1.000
_cell.angle_alpha   90.00
_cell.angle_beta   90.00
_cell.angle_gamma   90.00
#
_symmetry.space_group_name_H-M   'P 1'
#
loop_
_entity.id
_entity.type
_entity.pdbx_description
1 polymer ?
#
loop_
_entity_poly.entity_id
_entity_poly.type
_entity_poly.pdbx_seq_one_letter_code
_entity_poly.pdbx_strand_id
1 'polypeptide(L)'
;NLDNRENKIKEDLENANKFKEQSEAKLKEYEIILENAKKEVSKIHFESKNILDKEIQSKKDMIEKEIEKELVKAQKDIKELKKNSISSIQKISENIAANIIENISGEKLNESSIKAAVEDISKKNIGKYL
;
A
#
# COMPACT_ATOMS: atom_id res chain seq x y z
N ASN A 1 6.30 -81.71 32.50
CA ASN A 1 5.18 -82.22 31.77
C ASN A 1 5.20 -81.66 30.33
N LEU A 2 5.32 -82.59 29.39
CA LEU A 2 5.41 -82.30 27.97
C LEU A 2 4.20 -81.48 27.42
N ASP A 3 2.99 -81.88 27.86
CA ASP A 3 1.74 -81.20 27.45
C ASP A 3 1.63 -79.80 27.97
N ASN A 4 2.13 -79.50 29.17
CA ASN A 4 2.19 -78.13 29.67
C ASN A 4 3.17 -77.29 28.97
N ARG A 5 4.28 -77.81 28.49
CA ARG A 5 5.28 -77.11 27.69
C ARG A 5 4.76 -76.81 26.31
N GLU A 6 4.12 -77.77 25.63
CA GLU A 6 3.51 -77.53 24.32
C GLU A 6 2.41 -76.47 24.40
N ASN A 7 1.55 -76.49 25.37
CA ASN A 7 0.51 -75.53 25.59
C ASN A 7 1.10 -74.11 25.82
N LYS A 8 2.16 -74.01 26.61
CA LYS A 8 2.83 -72.76 26.87
C LYS A 8 3.51 -72.18 25.63
N ILE A 9 4.15 -73.03 24.85
CA ILE A 9 4.78 -72.60 23.57
C ILE A 9 3.70 -72.10 22.60
N LYS A 10 2.57 -72.85 22.52
CA LYS A 10 1.43 -72.47 21.68
C LYS A 10 0.83 -71.13 22.10
N GLU A 11 0.64 -70.90 23.39
CA GLU A 11 0.14 -69.68 23.98
C GLU A 11 1.12 -68.50 23.74
N ASP A 12 2.40 -68.70 23.91
CA ASP A 12 3.43 -67.72 23.68
C ASP A 12 3.49 -67.33 22.21
N LEU A 13 3.34 -68.28 21.27
CA LEU A 13 3.26 -68.02 19.84
C LEU A 13 2.00 -67.24 19.46
N GLU A 14 0.87 -67.55 20.05
CA GLU A 14 -0.38 -66.80 19.81
C GLU A 14 -0.27 -65.36 20.34
N ASN A 15 0.32 -65.20 21.51
CA ASN A 15 0.59 -63.86 22.06
C ASN A 15 1.55 -63.06 21.21
N ALA A 16 2.62 -63.68 20.72
CA ALA A 16 3.59 -63.06 19.84
C ALA A 16 2.95 -62.57 18.53
N ASN A 17 2.09 -63.43 17.91
CA ASN A 17 1.33 -63.05 16.72
C ASN A 17 0.35 -61.93 17.00
N LYS A 18 -0.32 -61.93 18.15
CA LYS A 18 -1.22 -60.87 18.59
C LYS A 18 -0.48 -59.52 18.70
N PHE A 19 0.67 -59.54 19.37
CA PHE A 19 1.51 -58.34 19.50
C PHE A 19 2.00 -57.84 18.15
N LYS A 20 2.40 -58.72 17.24
CA LYS A 20 2.80 -58.39 15.88
C LYS A 20 1.68 -57.70 15.12
N GLU A 21 0.46 -58.28 15.13
CA GLU A 21 -0.71 -57.69 14.49
C GLU A 21 -1.07 -56.33 15.07
N GLN A 22 -1.05 -56.19 16.40
CA GLN A 22 -1.29 -54.92 17.08
C GLN A 22 -0.24 -53.87 16.72
N SER A 23 1.02 -54.26 16.63
CA SER A 23 2.12 -53.39 16.24
C SER A 23 1.98 -52.91 14.80
N GLU A 24 1.62 -53.79 13.88
CA GLU A 24 1.36 -53.46 12.47
C GLU A 24 0.16 -52.53 12.33
N ALA A 25 -0.93 -52.77 13.09
CA ALA A 25 -2.10 -51.92 13.13
C ALA A 25 -1.76 -50.52 13.66
N LYS A 26 -0.97 -50.44 14.73
CA LYS A 26 -0.49 -49.17 15.27
C LYS A 26 0.41 -48.41 14.30
N LEU A 27 1.29 -49.13 13.62
CA LEU A 27 2.17 -48.51 12.60
C LEU A 27 1.35 -47.87 11.46
N LYS A 28 0.34 -48.58 10.95
CA LYS A 28 -0.56 -48.02 9.94
C LYS A 28 -1.34 -46.82 10.46
N GLU A 29 -1.80 -46.89 11.70
CA GLU A 29 -2.48 -45.74 12.34
C GLU A 29 -1.57 -44.52 12.41
N TYR A 30 -0.31 -44.68 12.80
CA TYR A 30 0.68 -43.60 12.80
C TYR A 30 0.96 -43.06 11.41
N GLU A 31 1.08 -43.91 10.40
CA GLU A 31 1.29 -43.49 8.99
C GLU A 31 0.13 -42.63 8.50
N ILE A 32 -1.11 -43.01 8.81
CA ILE A 32 -2.32 -42.24 8.45
C ILE A 32 -2.31 -40.87 9.18
N ILE A 33 -2.00 -40.88 10.48
CA ILE A 33 -1.92 -39.63 11.26
C ILE A 33 -0.87 -38.71 10.70
N LEU A 34 0.31 -39.22 10.35
CA LEU A 34 1.40 -38.42 9.76
C LEU A 34 1.01 -37.85 8.39
N GLU A 35 0.37 -38.66 7.54
CA GLU A 35 -0.09 -38.22 6.25
C GLU A 35 -1.16 -37.11 6.36
N ASN A 36 -2.13 -37.32 7.27
CA ASN A 36 -3.15 -36.31 7.52
C ASN A 36 -2.55 -35.02 8.10
N ALA A 37 -1.58 -35.14 8.99
CA ALA A 37 -0.87 -33.98 9.53
C ALA A 37 -0.12 -33.20 8.44
N LYS A 38 0.55 -33.90 7.53
CA LYS A 38 1.23 -33.29 6.38
C LYS A 38 0.25 -32.56 5.45
N LYS A 39 -0.88 -33.18 5.17
CA LYS A 39 -1.95 -32.56 4.37
C LYS A 39 -2.50 -31.30 5.04
N GLU A 40 -2.74 -31.36 6.33
CA GLU A 40 -3.24 -30.21 7.10
C GLU A 40 -2.21 -29.05 7.13
N VAL A 41 -0.94 -29.35 7.35
CA VAL A 41 0.13 -28.36 7.30
C VAL A 41 0.21 -27.71 5.92
N SER A 42 0.15 -28.49 4.84
CA SER A 42 0.16 -27.97 3.48
C SER A 42 -1.05 -27.07 3.20
N LYS A 43 -2.22 -27.47 3.69
CA LYS A 43 -3.46 -26.69 3.56
C LYS A 43 -3.34 -25.35 4.28
N ILE A 44 -2.91 -25.39 5.56
CA ILE A 44 -2.70 -24.18 6.37
C ILE A 44 -1.70 -23.25 5.70
N HIS A 45 -0.60 -23.77 5.20
CA HIS A 45 0.42 -22.99 4.51
C HIS A 45 -0.14 -22.31 3.25
N PHE A 46 -0.89 -23.04 2.44
CA PHE A 46 -1.53 -22.51 1.24
C PHE A 46 -2.56 -21.42 1.55
N GLU A 47 -3.42 -21.67 2.54
CA GLU A 47 -4.43 -20.70 2.97
C GLU A 47 -3.78 -19.44 3.54
N SER A 48 -2.76 -19.61 4.38
CA SER A 48 -2.02 -18.48 4.96
C SER A 48 -1.33 -17.64 3.89
N LYS A 49 -0.73 -18.28 2.89
CA LYS A 49 -0.13 -17.60 1.75
C LYS A 49 -1.16 -16.79 0.96
N ASN A 50 -2.32 -17.38 0.69
CA ASN A 50 -3.39 -16.69 -0.03
C ASN A 50 -3.92 -15.47 0.74
N ILE A 51 -4.09 -15.61 2.06
CA ILE A 51 -4.51 -14.50 2.92
C ILE A 51 -3.46 -13.39 2.89
N LEU A 52 -2.18 -13.75 3.03
CA LEU A 52 -1.09 -12.79 3.00
C LEU A 52 -1.00 -12.05 1.66
N ASP A 53 -1.11 -12.77 0.55
CA ASP A 53 -1.09 -12.17 -0.79
C ASP A 53 -2.24 -11.18 -0.99
N LYS A 54 -3.44 -11.52 -0.52
CA LYS A 54 -4.60 -10.62 -0.55
C LYS A 54 -4.39 -9.38 0.31
N GLU A 55 -3.84 -9.53 1.51
CA GLU A 55 -3.55 -8.40 2.38
C GLU A 55 -2.49 -7.47 1.78
N ILE A 56 -1.43 -8.03 1.21
CA ILE A 56 -0.39 -7.26 0.53
C ILE A 56 -0.99 -6.49 -0.65
N GLN A 57 -1.81 -7.14 -1.47
CA GLN A 57 -2.45 -6.48 -2.59
C GLN A 57 -3.40 -5.37 -2.15
N SER A 58 -4.19 -5.61 -1.13
CA SER A 58 -5.10 -4.60 -0.55
C SER A 58 -4.34 -3.38 -0.04
N LYS A 59 -3.23 -3.61 0.68
CA LYS A 59 -2.39 -2.52 1.19
C LYS A 59 -1.70 -1.74 0.07
N LYS A 60 -1.23 -2.43 -0.98
CA LYS A 60 -0.69 -1.76 -2.17
C LYS A 60 -1.72 -0.86 -2.83
N ASP A 61 -2.94 -1.35 -3.02
CA ASP A 61 -4.03 -0.57 -3.62
C ASP A 61 -4.38 0.66 -2.78
N MET A 62 -4.38 0.52 -1.45
CA MET A 62 -4.60 1.63 -0.53
C MET A 62 -3.49 2.68 -0.62
N ILE A 63 -2.23 2.24 -0.66
CA ILE A 63 -1.07 3.14 -0.78
C ILE A 63 -1.10 3.87 -2.12
N GLU A 64 -1.38 3.19 -3.22
CA GLU A 64 -1.50 3.79 -4.55
C GLU A 64 -2.58 4.87 -4.58
N LYS A 65 -3.75 4.60 -4.01
CA LYS A 65 -4.84 5.59 -3.91
C LYS A 65 -4.44 6.79 -3.05
N GLU A 66 -3.75 6.57 -1.96
CA GLU A 66 -3.28 7.66 -1.10
C GLU A 66 -2.22 8.52 -1.79
N ILE A 67 -1.28 7.90 -2.50
CA ILE A 67 -0.28 8.60 -3.29
C ILE A 67 -0.94 9.45 -4.39
N GLU A 68 -1.89 8.88 -5.12
CA GLU A 68 -2.64 9.59 -6.15
C GLU A 68 -3.38 10.81 -5.58
N LYS A 69 -4.04 10.63 -4.45
CA LYS A 69 -4.73 11.71 -3.73
C LYS A 69 -3.77 12.83 -3.31
N GLU A 70 -2.62 12.47 -2.76
CA GLU A 70 -1.59 13.44 -2.37
C GLU A 70 -0.99 14.17 -3.57
N LEU A 71 -0.78 13.48 -4.70
CA LEU A 71 -0.32 14.09 -5.95
C LEU A 71 -1.32 15.11 -6.49
N VAL A 72 -2.61 14.77 -6.51
CA VAL A 72 -3.69 15.70 -6.95
C VAL A 72 -3.72 16.93 -6.04
N LYS A 73 -3.61 16.74 -4.74
CA LYS A 73 -3.54 17.83 -3.76
C LYS A 73 -2.33 18.72 -3.98
N ALA A 74 -1.16 18.13 -4.16
CA ALA A 74 0.07 18.89 -4.44
C ALA A 74 -0.02 19.70 -5.74
N GLN A 75 -0.59 19.13 -6.79
CA GLN A 75 -0.82 19.85 -8.06
C GLN A 75 -1.78 21.03 -7.88
N LYS A 76 -2.82 20.85 -7.10
CA LYS A 76 -3.76 21.92 -6.77
C LYS A 76 -3.09 23.04 -5.98
N ASP A 77 -2.31 22.68 -4.96
CA ASP A 77 -1.57 23.64 -4.13
C ASP A 77 -0.56 24.45 -4.96
N ILE A 78 0.15 23.79 -5.88
CA ILE A 78 1.07 24.44 -6.80
C ILE A 78 0.32 25.42 -7.71
N LYS A 79 -0.82 25.04 -8.24
CA LYS A 79 -1.65 25.89 -9.10
C LYS A 79 -2.15 27.14 -8.34
N GLU A 80 -2.60 26.96 -7.11
CA GLU A 80 -3.01 28.08 -6.26
C GLU A 80 -1.84 29.00 -5.90
N LEU A 81 -0.67 28.43 -5.59
CA LEU A 81 0.54 29.20 -5.31
C LEU A 81 0.95 30.04 -6.51
N LYS A 82 0.95 29.49 -7.72
CA LYS A 82 1.22 30.23 -8.98
C LYS A 82 0.24 31.38 -9.15
N LYS A 83 -1.05 31.13 -9.00
CA LYS A 83 -2.10 32.15 -9.12
C LYS A 83 -1.91 33.30 -8.12
N ASN A 84 -1.64 32.96 -6.86
CA ASN A 84 -1.43 33.96 -5.81
C ASN A 84 -0.14 34.75 -6.04
N SER A 85 0.92 34.10 -6.51
CA SER A 85 2.20 34.75 -6.85
C SER A 85 2.02 35.74 -7.99
N ILE A 86 1.30 35.40 -9.04
CA ILE A 86 0.99 36.27 -10.16
C ILE A 86 0.19 37.47 -9.66
N SER A 87 -0.84 37.27 -8.86
CA SER A 87 -1.66 38.33 -8.27
C SER A 87 -0.82 39.30 -7.42
N SER A 88 0.10 38.76 -6.62
CA SER A 88 1.01 39.55 -5.79
C SER A 88 1.99 40.38 -6.64
N ILE A 89 2.56 39.80 -7.69
CA ILE A 89 3.44 40.49 -8.64
C ILE A 89 2.69 41.63 -9.35
N GLN A 90 1.45 41.39 -9.77
CA GLN A 90 0.62 42.42 -10.38
C GLN A 90 0.38 43.61 -9.46
N LYS A 91 0.01 43.35 -8.20
CA LYS A 91 -0.20 44.41 -7.18
C LYS A 91 1.06 45.24 -6.93
N ILE A 92 2.21 44.57 -6.77
CA ILE A 92 3.50 45.24 -6.58
C ILE A 92 3.84 46.08 -7.79
N SER A 93 3.63 45.54 -9.00
CA SER A 93 3.88 46.29 -10.26
C SER A 93 2.97 47.48 -10.42
N GLU A 94 1.70 47.38 -10.05
CA GLU A 94 0.75 48.49 -10.02
C GLU A 94 1.19 49.59 -9.06
N ASN A 95 1.64 49.25 -7.87
CA ASN A 95 2.14 50.21 -6.90
C ASN A 95 3.42 50.90 -7.35
N ILE A 96 4.35 50.17 -7.92
CA ILE A 96 5.61 50.73 -8.46
C ILE A 96 5.30 51.65 -9.63
N ALA A 97 4.47 51.27 -10.57
CA ALA A 97 4.06 52.07 -11.70
C ALA A 97 3.38 53.36 -11.27
N ALA A 98 2.43 53.25 -10.31
CA ALA A 98 1.76 54.42 -9.76
C ALA A 98 2.73 55.41 -9.08
N ASN A 99 3.69 54.90 -8.29
CA ASN A 99 4.70 55.74 -7.64
C ASN A 99 5.64 56.42 -8.62
N ILE A 100 6.08 55.71 -9.65
CA ILE A 100 6.95 56.29 -10.70
C ILE A 100 6.22 57.38 -11.44
N ILE A 101 5.00 57.18 -11.87
CA ILE A 101 4.21 58.16 -12.60
C ILE A 101 3.91 59.38 -11.73
N GLU A 102 3.53 59.20 -10.47
CA GLU A 102 3.29 60.28 -9.51
C GLU A 102 4.56 61.12 -9.31
N ASN A 103 5.74 60.50 -9.18
CA ASN A 103 7.00 61.17 -9.00
C ASN A 103 7.49 61.94 -10.24
N ILE A 104 7.19 61.45 -11.44
CA ILE A 104 7.63 62.07 -12.70
C ILE A 104 6.66 63.18 -13.14
N SER A 105 5.36 62.95 -13.08
CA SER A 105 4.33 63.87 -13.58
C SER A 105 3.74 64.82 -12.54
N GLY A 106 3.91 64.51 -11.26
CA GLY A 106 3.30 65.22 -10.15
C GLY A 106 1.79 65.05 -10.04
N GLU A 107 1.19 64.22 -10.86
CA GLU A 107 -0.24 63.91 -10.85
C GLU A 107 -0.50 62.44 -10.55
N LYS A 108 -1.55 62.17 -9.75
CA LYS A 108 -2.04 60.81 -9.54
C LYS A 108 -2.82 60.32 -10.74
N LEU A 109 -2.33 59.29 -11.40
CA LEU A 109 -3.07 58.57 -12.42
C LEU A 109 -4.21 57.75 -11.83
N ASN A 110 -5.23 57.49 -12.65
CA ASN A 110 -6.35 56.63 -12.31
C ASN A 110 -5.85 55.20 -12.06
N GLU A 111 -6.09 54.67 -10.87
CA GLU A 111 -5.72 53.30 -10.49
C GLU A 111 -6.25 52.24 -11.46
N SER A 112 -7.44 52.45 -12.03
CA SER A 112 -8.02 51.55 -13.03
C SER A 112 -7.21 51.45 -14.31
N SER A 113 -6.64 52.55 -14.78
CA SER A 113 -5.77 52.60 -15.98
C SER A 113 -4.44 51.91 -15.77
N ILE A 114 -3.85 52.07 -14.60
CA ILE A 114 -2.59 51.41 -14.21
C ILE A 114 -2.82 49.89 -14.09
N LYS A 115 -3.89 49.50 -13.44
CA LYS A 115 -4.27 48.09 -13.28
C LYS A 115 -4.50 47.43 -14.65
N ALA A 116 -5.21 48.07 -15.56
CA ALA A 116 -5.47 47.55 -16.92
C ALA A 116 -4.16 47.35 -17.70
N ALA A 117 -3.23 48.33 -17.62
CA ALA A 117 -1.94 48.23 -18.29
C ALA A 117 -1.07 47.11 -17.73
N VAL A 118 -1.00 46.95 -16.41
CA VAL A 118 -0.26 45.88 -15.74
C VAL A 118 -0.83 44.51 -16.06
N GLU A 119 -2.16 44.38 -16.07
CA GLU A 119 -2.81 43.12 -16.47
C GLU A 119 -2.53 42.75 -17.92
N ASP A 120 -2.56 43.68 -18.84
CA ASP A 120 -2.29 43.45 -20.26
C ASP A 120 -0.83 42.99 -20.50
N ILE A 121 0.13 43.66 -19.89
CA ILE A 121 1.54 43.28 -19.96
C ILE A 121 1.78 41.93 -19.31
N SER A 122 1.18 41.68 -18.18
CA SER A 122 1.26 40.42 -17.43
C SER A 122 0.74 39.24 -18.26
N LYS A 123 -0.42 39.37 -18.88
CA LYS A 123 -0.96 38.36 -19.78
C LYS A 123 -0.08 38.01 -20.96
N LYS A 124 0.63 39.02 -21.52
CA LYS A 124 1.52 38.82 -22.65
C LYS A 124 2.84 38.12 -22.26
N ASN A 125 3.34 38.32 -21.04
CA ASN A 125 4.70 37.93 -20.66
C ASN A 125 4.73 36.74 -19.69
N ILE A 126 3.73 36.55 -18.85
CA ILE A 126 3.70 35.47 -17.85
C ILE A 126 3.69 34.07 -18.49
N GLY A 127 3.00 33.89 -19.62
CA GLY A 127 2.99 32.63 -20.36
C GLY A 127 4.36 32.17 -20.86
N LYS A 128 5.38 33.06 -20.91
CA LYS A 128 6.75 32.71 -21.28
C LYS A 128 7.58 32.16 -20.14
N TYR A 129 7.21 32.44 -18.90
CA TYR A 129 8.00 32.14 -17.70
C TYR A 129 7.30 31.15 -16.75
N LEU A 130 6.06 30.87 -16.91
CA LEU A 130 5.23 29.93 -16.14
C LEU A 130 4.50 28.93 -17.03
#